data_260aadcd3d005af203bd9e5cc9675593
#
_entry.id   260aadcd3d005af203bd9e5cc9675593
#
_cell.length_a   1.000
_cell.length_b   1.000
_cell.length_c   1.000
_cell.angle_alpha   90.00
_cell.angle_beta   90.00
_cell.angle_gamma   90.00
#
_symmetry.space_group_name_H-M   'P 1'
#
loop_
_entity.id
_entity.type
_entity.pdbx_description
1 polymer ?
#
loop_
_entity_poly.entity_id
_entity_poly.type
_entity_poly.pdbx_seq_one_letter_code
_entity_poly.pdbx_strand_id
1 'polypeptide(L)'
;MKLVRFLLFPIALLYGLVMSIRNLLFHCRIWTPRRFQTPLIGVGNLATGGTGKSVVIDYLLTAFKKKFRLAVLSRGYGRSSKGFVLGKADSTASTLGDEPFQFLRKHPEVTVAVAEKRVEGVEHLLNQFSKTEAILLDDVMQHRWIQPHLLVLTTTFNQPYSQDFVLPMGNLREWRKGARRADIILITKTPPKATPADRDRIKQSLKLASNQSVYFCATAYAKFIDGAAHKPLVDIAIKKFILVTGIADAAPLVSYLKGLNFDFEHLEYPDHYAFSKATVGRIEHKAQNTFILTTEKDFGRLQPLISKKVLLYYLPIQLKFLNAQEEQAFLLQIEDQLQ
;
A
#
# COMPACT_ATOMS: atom_id res chain seq x y z
N MET A 1 21.01 17.06 0.90
CA MET A 1 20.67 15.89 0.06
C MET A 1 19.96 16.24 -1.26
N LYS A 2 18.97 17.16 -1.32
CA LYS A 2 18.29 17.48 -2.60
C LYS A 2 19.23 18.06 -3.67
N LEU A 3 20.17 18.94 -3.30
CA LEU A 3 21.11 19.58 -4.24
C LEU A 3 22.03 18.56 -4.94
N VAL A 4 22.53 17.57 -4.20
CA VAL A 4 23.41 16.52 -4.74
C VAL A 4 22.69 15.64 -5.77
N ARG A 5 21.39 15.41 -5.62
CA ARG A 5 20.59 14.65 -6.60
C ARG A 5 20.47 15.35 -7.97
N PHE A 6 20.59 16.68 -8.03
CA PHE A 6 20.60 17.40 -9.31
C PHE A 6 21.80 17.06 -10.17
N LEU A 7 22.93 16.68 -9.58
CA LEU A 7 24.11 16.20 -10.32
C LEU A 7 23.84 14.89 -11.07
N LEU A 8 22.80 14.14 -10.66
CA LEU A 8 22.36 12.90 -11.30
C LEU A 8 21.40 13.16 -12.49
N PHE A 9 21.16 14.42 -12.88
CA PHE A 9 20.28 14.78 -13.98
C PHE A 9 20.59 14.04 -15.31
N PRO A 10 21.86 13.91 -15.78
CA PRO A 10 22.14 13.17 -17.00
C PRO A 10 21.70 11.70 -16.95
N ILE A 11 21.91 11.06 -15.79
CA ILE A 11 21.50 9.67 -15.56
C ILE A 11 19.97 9.57 -15.53
N ALA A 12 19.28 10.55 -14.90
CA ALA A 12 17.83 10.61 -14.87
C ALA A 12 17.22 10.79 -16.28
N LEU A 13 17.89 11.57 -17.14
CA LEU A 13 17.46 11.70 -18.55
C LEU A 13 17.58 10.36 -19.30
N LEU A 14 18.70 9.66 -19.16
CA LEU A 14 18.89 8.36 -19.80
C LEU A 14 17.86 7.33 -19.31
N TYR A 15 17.66 7.24 -17.99
CA TYR A 15 16.63 6.39 -17.39
C TYR A 15 15.23 6.76 -17.93
N GLY A 16 14.91 8.06 -17.94
CA GLY A 16 13.65 8.57 -18.45
C GLY A 16 13.44 8.28 -19.94
N LEU A 17 14.51 8.33 -20.75
CA LEU A 17 14.48 7.96 -22.17
C LEU A 17 14.14 6.48 -22.35
N VAL A 18 14.81 5.58 -21.64
CA VAL A 18 14.53 4.14 -21.67
C VAL A 18 13.07 3.87 -21.31
N MET A 19 12.57 4.51 -20.24
CA MET A 19 11.16 4.37 -19.84
C MET A 19 10.20 4.97 -20.87
N SER A 20 10.59 6.04 -21.57
CA SER A 20 9.80 6.63 -22.66
C SER A 20 9.71 5.72 -23.85
N ILE A 21 10.82 5.15 -24.31
CA ILE A 21 10.86 4.17 -25.41
C ILE A 21 9.95 2.98 -25.08
N ARG A 22 10.13 2.39 -23.90
CA ARG A 22 9.27 1.31 -23.42
C ARG A 22 7.79 1.69 -23.47
N ASN A 23 7.43 2.87 -22.99
CA ASN A 23 6.05 3.34 -22.98
C ASN A 23 5.52 3.64 -24.39
N LEU A 24 6.38 4.09 -25.30
CA LEU A 24 6.04 4.31 -26.70
C LEU A 24 5.69 2.99 -27.42
N LEU A 25 6.47 1.92 -27.20
CA LEU A 25 6.20 0.60 -27.77
C LEU A 25 4.81 0.08 -27.44
N PHE A 26 4.36 0.30 -26.20
CA PHE A 26 2.97 0.00 -25.80
C PHE A 26 1.95 0.96 -26.40
N HIS A 27 2.28 2.25 -26.53
CA HIS A 27 1.37 3.24 -27.10
C HIS A 27 1.13 2.99 -28.60
N CYS A 28 2.19 2.67 -29.34
CA CYS A 28 2.13 2.31 -30.76
C CYS A 28 1.61 0.89 -30.98
N ARG A 29 1.17 0.17 -29.95
CA ARG A 29 0.66 -1.21 -30.02
C ARG A 29 1.66 -2.24 -30.59
N ILE A 30 2.96 -1.91 -30.63
CA ILE A 30 4.01 -2.90 -30.95
C ILE A 30 4.03 -3.96 -29.85
N TRP A 31 3.88 -3.53 -28.60
CA TRP A 31 3.62 -4.40 -27.45
C TRP A 31 2.16 -4.26 -27.04
N THR A 32 1.44 -5.39 -27.03
CA THR A 32 0.01 -5.39 -26.74
C THR A 32 -0.21 -5.92 -25.30
N PRO A 33 -0.83 -5.13 -24.41
CA PRO A 33 -1.19 -5.61 -23.09
C PRO A 33 -2.31 -6.65 -23.18
N ARG A 34 -2.23 -7.67 -22.31
CA ARG A 34 -3.29 -8.67 -22.17
C ARG A 34 -4.50 -8.05 -21.46
N ARG A 35 -5.67 -8.31 -22.00
CA ARG A 35 -6.98 -8.04 -21.37
C ARG A 35 -7.60 -9.34 -20.93
N PHE A 36 -8.39 -9.29 -19.87
CA PHE A 36 -9.16 -10.41 -19.33
C PHE A 36 -10.65 -10.04 -19.36
N GLN A 37 -11.51 -11.04 -19.33
CA GLN A 37 -12.96 -10.79 -19.20
C GLN A 37 -13.32 -10.45 -17.74
N THR A 38 -12.65 -11.13 -16.80
CA THR A 38 -12.82 -10.85 -15.37
C THR A 38 -12.34 -9.44 -15.05
N PRO A 39 -13.12 -8.61 -14.36
CA PRO A 39 -12.76 -7.28 -13.92
C PRO A 39 -11.43 -7.24 -13.16
N LEU A 40 -10.54 -6.38 -13.62
CA LEU A 40 -9.24 -6.12 -12.99
C LEU A 40 -9.19 -4.68 -12.52
N ILE A 41 -9.11 -4.47 -11.21
CA ILE A 41 -8.94 -3.13 -10.63
C ILE A 41 -7.47 -2.98 -10.22
N GLY A 42 -6.76 -2.07 -10.90
CA GLY A 42 -5.36 -1.81 -10.63
C GLY A 42 -5.17 -0.69 -9.59
N VAL A 43 -4.30 -0.91 -8.62
CA VAL A 43 -3.81 0.15 -7.74
C VAL A 43 -2.30 0.28 -7.93
N GLY A 44 -1.83 1.50 -8.17
CA GLY A 44 -0.41 1.73 -8.42
C GLY A 44 0.02 3.14 -8.08
N ASN A 45 1.31 3.43 -8.28
CA ASN A 45 1.85 4.77 -8.13
C ASN A 45 3.00 5.01 -9.12
N LEU A 46 3.38 6.26 -9.29
CA LEU A 46 4.55 6.63 -10.12
C LEU A 46 5.84 6.71 -9.31
N ALA A 47 5.77 7.03 -8.01
CA ALA A 47 6.93 7.24 -7.17
C ALA A 47 7.37 5.96 -6.45
N THR A 48 8.66 5.87 -6.15
CA THR A 48 9.13 4.95 -5.11
C THR A 48 8.68 5.44 -3.73
N GLY A 49 8.40 4.50 -2.83
CA GLY A 49 8.00 4.81 -1.45
C GLY A 49 6.51 4.63 -1.17
N GLY A 50 6.14 4.88 0.08
CA GLY A 50 4.82 4.59 0.64
C GLY A 50 3.74 5.62 0.27
N THR A 51 3.14 5.50 -0.89
CA THR A 51 2.00 6.33 -1.32
C THR A 51 0.64 5.81 -0.83
N GLY A 52 0.61 4.77 0.02
CA GLY A 52 -0.63 4.25 0.59
C GLY A 52 -1.35 3.21 -0.26
N LYS A 53 -0.71 2.60 -1.28
CA LYS A 53 -1.34 1.56 -2.14
C LYS A 53 -1.99 0.44 -1.34
N SER A 54 -1.24 -0.14 -0.40
CA SER A 54 -1.71 -1.27 0.42
C SER A 54 -2.94 -0.90 1.25
N VAL A 55 -2.99 0.35 1.77
CA VAL A 55 -4.16 0.86 2.51
C VAL A 55 -5.37 1.01 1.59
N VAL A 56 -5.16 1.39 0.32
CA VAL A 56 -6.22 1.47 -0.69
C VAL A 56 -6.74 0.08 -1.03
N ILE A 57 -5.86 -0.90 -1.28
CA ILE A 57 -6.27 -2.29 -1.52
C ILE A 57 -7.07 -2.82 -0.32
N ASP A 58 -6.60 -2.64 0.91
CA ASP A 58 -7.27 -3.05 2.13
C ASP A 58 -8.67 -2.41 2.27
N TYR A 59 -8.78 -1.13 1.94
CA TYR A 59 -10.05 -0.41 1.92
C TYR A 59 -11.03 -0.99 0.89
N LEU A 60 -10.58 -1.26 -0.34
CA LEU A 60 -11.39 -1.86 -1.39
C LEU A 60 -11.83 -3.29 -1.03
N LEU A 61 -10.93 -4.08 -0.45
CA LEU A 61 -11.29 -5.40 0.08
C LEU A 61 -12.39 -5.29 1.14
N THR A 62 -12.23 -4.39 2.09
CA THR A 62 -13.23 -4.18 3.16
C THR A 62 -14.59 -3.77 2.61
N ALA A 63 -14.61 -2.90 1.58
CA ALA A 63 -15.84 -2.41 0.97
C ALA A 63 -16.58 -3.49 0.14
N PHE A 64 -15.83 -4.34 -0.58
CA PHE A 64 -16.44 -5.16 -1.62
C PHE A 64 -16.41 -6.67 -1.37
N LYS A 65 -15.61 -7.20 -0.44
CA LYS A 65 -15.48 -8.66 -0.19
C LYS A 65 -16.77 -9.37 0.23
N LYS A 66 -17.78 -8.64 0.72
CA LYS A 66 -19.11 -9.19 1.03
C LYS A 66 -20.04 -9.24 -0.16
N LYS A 67 -19.77 -8.43 -1.21
CA LYS A 67 -20.59 -8.33 -2.42
C LYS A 67 -20.04 -9.19 -3.56
N PHE A 68 -18.69 -9.32 -3.64
CA PHE A 68 -17.99 -9.99 -4.74
C PHE A 68 -16.95 -10.98 -4.22
N ARG A 69 -16.75 -12.06 -4.93
CA ARG A 69 -15.64 -13.01 -4.71
C ARG A 69 -14.35 -12.43 -5.27
N LEU A 70 -13.63 -11.76 -4.41
CA LEU A 70 -12.41 -11.04 -4.78
C LEU A 70 -11.15 -11.91 -4.66
N ALA A 71 -10.19 -11.63 -5.53
CA ALA A 71 -8.81 -12.05 -5.35
C ALA A 71 -7.87 -10.84 -5.36
N VAL A 72 -6.70 -10.97 -4.75
CA VAL A 72 -5.62 -9.99 -4.81
C VAL A 72 -4.41 -10.63 -5.47
N LEU A 73 -3.83 -9.93 -6.44
CA LEU A 73 -2.55 -10.31 -7.05
C LEU A 73 -1.53 -9.20 -6.86
N SER A 74 -0.50 -9.48 -6.05
CA SER A 74 0.62 -8.58 -5.81
C SER A 74 1.91 -9.10 -6.48
N ARG A 75 2.96 -8.29 -6.45
CA ARG A 75 4.31 -8.73 -6.86
C ARG A 75 4.98 -9.61 -5.80
N GLY A 76 4.67 -9.35 -4.54
CA GLY A 76 5.39 -9.92 -3.43
C GLY A 76 6.80 -9.33 -3.33
N TYR A 77 6.90 -8.01 -3.15
CA TYR A 77 8.20 -7.35 -3.01
C TYR A 77 8.94 -7.88 -1.78
N GLY A 78 10.25 -8.17 -1.94
CA GLY A 78 11.10 -8.64 -0.85
C GLY A 78 10.89 -10.10 -0.43
N ARG A 79 10.01 -10.86 -1.10
CA ARG A 79 9.77 -12.28 -0.82
C ARG A 79 10.96 -13.16 -1.23
N SER A 80 11.11 -14.30 -0.57
CA SER A 80 12.12 -15.31 -0.90
C SER A 80 11.67 -16.30 -2.00
N SER A 81 10.35 -16.45 -2.17
CA SER A 81 9.75 -17.34 -3.19
C SER A 81 9.82 -16.71 -4.59
N LYS A 82 9.64 -17.53 -5.65
CA LYS A 82 9.62 -17.07 -7.05
C LYS A 82 8.41 -17.65 -7.78
N GLY A 83 8.02 -17.00 -8.89
CA GLY A 83 6.89 -17.39 -9.72
C GLY A 83 5.55 -17.15 -9.06
N PHE A 84 4.52 -17.88 -9.48
CA PHE A 84 3.19 -17.81 -8.87
C PHE A 84 3.17 -18.54 -7.53
N VAL A 85 2.75 -17.85 -6.47
CA VAL A 85 2.55 -18.45 -5.14
C VAL A 85 1.20 -18.03 -4.61
N LEU A 86 0.38 -19.01 -4.27
CA LEU A 86 -0.91 -18.82 -3.61
C LEU A 86 -0.70 -18.69 -2.10
N GLY A 87 -1.34 -17.68 -1.49
CA GLY A 87 -1.39 -17.52 -0.04
C GLY A 87 -2.21 -18.62 0.62
N LYS A 88 -1.64 -19.25 1.64
CA LYS A 88 -2.24 -20.30 2.46
C LYS A 88 -2.13 -19.94 3.94
N ALA A 89 -2.82 -20.70 4.80
CA ALA A 89 -2.80 -20.45 6.25
C ALA A 89 -1.39 -20.52 6.88
N ASP A 90 -0.49 -21.30 6.30
CA ASP A 90 0.90 -21.46 6.72
C ASP A 90 1.88 -20.49 6.05
N SER A 91 1.39 -19.64 5.14
CA SER A 91 2.23 -18.65 4.47
C SER A 91 2.78 -17.62 5.46
N THR A 92 3.91 -17.04 5.09
CA THR A 92 4.61 -16.02 5.90
C THR A 92 4.91 -14.76 5.09
N ALA A 93 5.27 -13.68 5.77
CA ALA A 93 5.77 -12.47 5.10
C ALA A 93 7.01 -12.75 4.24
N SER A 94 7.86 -13.71 4.62
CA SER A 94 9.01 -14.14 3.80
C SER A 94 8.58 -14.81 2.50
N THR A 95 7.50 -15.58 2.48
CA THR A 95 7.05 -16.31 1.29
C THR A 95 6.20 -15.47 0.35
N LEU A 96 5.40 -14.55 0.87
CA LEU A 96 4.46 -13.73 0.08
C LEU A 96 4.92 -12.29 -0.12
N GLY A 97 5.75 -11.78 0.79
CA GLY A 97 6.01 -10.35 0.97
C GLY A 97 5.07 -9.75 2.02
N ASP A 98 5.46 -8.60 2.59
CA ASP A 98 4.76 -7.99 3.74
C ASP A 98 3.29 -7.65 3.42
N GLU A 99 3.05 -6.93 2.33
CA GLU A 99 1.73 -6.44 1.98
C GLU A 99 0.74 -7.57 1.63
N PRO A 100 1.07 -8.55 0.75
CA PRO A 100 0.18 -9.67 0.47
C PRO A 100 -0.08 -10.54 1.71
N PHE A 101 0.92 -10.71 2.58
CA PHE A 101 0.73 -11.43 3.83
C PHE A 101 -0.23 -10.71 4.78
N GLN A 102 -0.16 -9.38 4.84
CA GLN A 102 -1.11 -8.56 5.59
C GLN A 102 -2.54 -8.74 5.05
N PHE A 103 -2.76 -8.70 3.72
CA PHE A 103 -4.08 -8.94 3.13
C PHE A 103 -4.62 -10.33 3.47
N LEU A 104 -3.80 -11.36 3.34
CA LEU A 104 -4.18 -12.74 3.66
C LEU A 104 -4.67 -12.90 5.10
N ARG A 105 -3.98 -12.25 6.04
CA ARG A 105 -4.35 -12.32 7.46
C ARG A 105 -5.62 -11.54 7.79
N LYS A 106 -5.79 -10.38 7.20
CA LYS A 106 -6.90 -9.46 7.49
C LYS A 106 -8.18 -9.85 6.77
N HIS A 107 -8.06 -10.52 5.64
CA HIS A 107 -9.17 -10.94 4.78
C HIS A 107 -9.04 -12.43 4.44
N PRO A 108 -9.23 -13.35 5.41
CA PRO A 108 -9.03 -14.79 5.20
C PRO A 108 -9.97 -15.40 4.16
N GLU A 109 -11.10 -14.73 3.86
CA GLU A 109 -12.06 -15.09 2.83
C GLU A 109 -11.64 -14.68 1.41
N VAL A 110 -10.60 -13.86 1.26
CA VAL A 110 -10.11 -13.36 -0.03
C VAL A 110 -8.96 -14.22 -0.51
N THR A 111 -8.98 -14.61 -1.77
CA THR A 111 -7.85 -15.31 -2.39
C THR A 111 -6.70 -14.33 -2.62
N VAL A 112 -5.55 -14.57 -1.99
CA VAL A 112 -4.35 -13.74 -2.15
C VAL A 112 -3.28 -14.54 -2.86
N ALA A 113 -2.69 -13.98 -3.92
CA ALA A 113 -1.59 -14.60 -4.65
C ALA A 113 -0.52 -13.57 -5.01
N VAL A 114 0.67 -14.05 -5.28
CA VAL A 114 1.81 -13.24 -5.72
C VAL A 114 2.43 -13.83 -6.98
N ALA A 115 2.85 -12.95 -7.91
CA ALA A 115 3.56 -13.33 -9.11
C ALA A 115 4.32 -12.12 -9.67
N GLU A 116 5.54 -12.28 -10.16
CA GLU A 116 6.29 -11.23 -10.85
C GLU A 116 5.63 -10.89 -12.18
N LYS A 117 5.19 -11.90 -12.92
CA LYS A 117 4.48 -11.78 -14.19
C LYS A 117 2.97 -11.78 -13.92
N ARG A 118 2.37 -10.58 -13.93
CA ARG A 118 0.96 -10.41 -13.57
C ARG A 118 -0.01 -11.15 -14.49
N VAL A 119 0.31 -11.26 -15.78
CA VAL A 119 -0.52 -12.00 -16.75
C VAL A 119 -0.63 -13.47 -16.35
N GLU A 120 0.51 -14.15 -16.16
CA GLU A 120 0.56 -15.53 -15.70
C GLU A 120 -0.14 -15.70 -14.34
N GLY A 121 0.06 -14.71 -13.42
CA GLY A 121 -0.60 -14.73 -12.11
C GLY A 121 -2.13 -14.68 -12.21
N VAL A 122 -2.69 -13.87 -13.09
CA VAL A 122 -4.16 -13.81 -13.32
C VAL A 122 -4.65 -15.12 -13.94
N GLU A 123 -3.94 -15.65 -14.95
CA GLU A 123 -4.30 -16.92 -15.58
C GLU A 123 -4.34 -18.08 -14.57
N HIS A 124 -3.34 -18.18 -13.70
CA HIS A 124 -3.31 -19.17 -12.62
C HIS A 124 -4.47 -19.00 -11.63
N LEU A 125 -4.75 -17.75 -11.23
CA LEU A 125 -5.87 -17.47 -10.32
C LEU A 125 -7.21 -17.90 -10.92
N LEU A 126 -7.49 -17.51 -12.18
CA LEU A 126 -8.76 -17.81 -12.83
C LEU A 126 -8.92 -19.33 -13.13
N ASN A 127 -7.83 -20.03 -13.45
CA ASN A 127 -7.86 -21.48 -13.67
C ASN A 127 -8.13 -22.24 -12.37
N GLN A 128 -7.56 -21.80 -11.24
CA GLN A 128 -7.74 -22.47 -9.94
C GLN A 128 -9.04 -22.05 -9.24
N PHE A 129 -9.46 -20.81 -9.44
CA PHE A 129 -10.62 -20.19 -8.77
C PHE A 129 -11.59 -19.61 -9.79
N SER A 130 -12.26 -20.47 -10.57
CA SER A 130 -13.17 -20.09 -11.65
C SER A 130 -14.35 -19.23 -11.20
N LYS A 131 -14.65 -19.19 -9.90
CA LYS A 131 -15.71 -18.36 -9.31
C LYS A 131 -15.23 -16.95 -8.91
N THR A 132 -13.97 -16.58 -9.19
CA THR A 132 -13.46 -15.22 -8.92
C THR A 132 -14.20 -14.21 -9.81
N GLU A 133 -14.83 -13.23 -9.18
CA GLU A 133 -15.61 -12.20 -9.88
C GLU A 133 -14.78 -10.97 -10.20
N ALA A 134 -13.75 -10.67 -9.40
CA ALA A 134 -12.82 -9.59 -9.71
C ALA A 134 -11.45 -9.80 -9.04
N ILE A 135 -10.41 -9.18 -9.62
CA ILE A 135 -9.04 -9.25 -9.09
C ILE A 135 -8.51 -7.84 -8.85
N LEU A 136 -8.08 -7.56 -7.63
CA LEU A 136 -7.35 -6.35 -7.28
C LEU A 136 -5.85 -6.57 -7.58
N LEU A 137 -5.28 -5.71 -8.42
CA LEU A 137 -3.86 -5.76 -8.81
C LEU A 137 -3.08 -4.74 -8.01
N ASP A 138 -2.21 -5.21 -7.11
CA ASP A 138 -1.34 -4.36 -6.32
C ASP A 138 -0.05 -4.01 -7.06
N ASP A 139 0.36 -2.73 -6.94
CA ASP A 139 1.55 -2.13 -7.57
C ASP A 139 1.67 -2.41 -9.07
N VAL A 140 0.57 -2.17 -9.81
CA VAL A 140 0.46 -2.56 -11.22
C VAL A 140 0.89 -1.48 -12.21
N MET A 141 1.07 -0.22 -11.79
CA MET A 141 1.27 0.93 -12.68
C MET A 141 2.35 0.75 -13.74
N GLN A 142 3.47 0.10 -13.40
CA GLN A 142 4.57 -0.18 -14.32
C GLN A 142 4.44 -1.52 -15.07
N HIS A 143 3.45 -2.35 -14.72
CA HIS A 143 3.20 -3.66 -15.35
C HIS A 143 2.31 -3.54 -16.57
N ARG A 144 2.83 -2.91 -17.65
CA ARG A 144 2.07 -2.60 -18.86
C ARG A 144 1.67 -3.79 -19.72
N TRP A 145 2.13 -5.00 -19.41
CA TRP A 145 1.72 -6.25 -20.08
C TRP A 145 0.29 -6.69 -19.70
N ILE A 146 -0.28 -6.13 -18.64
CA ILE A 146 -1.67 -6.34 -18.25
C ILE A 146 -2.42 -5.01 -18.29
N GLN A 147 -3.65 -5.04 -18.78
CA GLN A 147 -4.52 -3.87 -18.83
C GLN A 147 -5.65 -4.05 -17.80
N PRO A 148 -5.67 -3.32 -16.70
CA PRO A 148 -6.82 -3.28 -15.80
C PRO A 148 -8.02 -2.60 -16.47
N HIS A 149 -9.23 -2.90 -15.99
CA HIS A 149 -10.47 -2.24 -16.40
C HIS A 149 -10.55 -0.84 -15.80
N LEU A 150 -10.05 -0.70 -14.56
CA LEU A 150 -9.91 0.59 -13.89
C LEU A 150 -8.57 0.66 -13.18
N LEU A 151 -7.88 1.79 -13.30
CA LEU A 151 -6.58 2.02 -12.69
C LEU A 151 -6.62 3.20 -11.72
N VAL A 152 -6.40 2.92 -10.45
CA VAL A 152 -6.25 3.92 -9.37
C VAL A 152 -4.76 4.25 -9.19
N LEU A 153 -4.40 5.50 -9.41
CA LEU A 153 -3.06 6.02 -9.15
C LEU A 153 -3.02 6.73 -7.81
N THR A 154 -2.23 6.23 -6.88
CA THR A 154 -2.01 6.89 -5.59
C THR A 154 -0.85 7.89 -5.66
N THR A 155 -1.03 9.05 -5.05
CA THR A 155 0.01 10.06 -4.82
C THR A 155 -0.20 10.72 -3.46
N THR A 156 0.85 11.22 -2.81
CA THR A 156 0.68 11.85 -1.50
C THR A 156 0.42 13.35 -1.64
N PHE A 157 -0.31 13.92 -0.68
CA PHE A 157 -0.61 15.34 -0.64
C PHE A 157 0.66 16.21 -0.57
N ASN A 158 1.62 15.84 0.29
CA ASN A 158 2.85 16.61 0.50
C ASN A 158 3.89 16.44 -0.61
N GLN A 159 3.82 15.35 -1.36
CA GLN A 159 4.72 15.06 -2.49
C GLN A 159 3.92 14.48 -3.66
N PRO A 160 3.10 15.28 -4.32
CA PRO A 160 2.36 14.82 -5.49
C PRO A 160 3.35 14.52 -6.63
N TYR A 161 3.03 13.51 -7.44
CA TYR A 161 3.89 13.12 -8.57
C TYR A 161 4.20 14.29 -9.53
N SER A 162 3.33 15.28 -9.59
CA SER A 162 3.50 16.48 -10.42
C SER A 162 4.68 17.36 -10.02
N GLN A 163 5.17 17.23 -8.80
CA GLN A 163 6.27 18.03 -8.24
C GLN A 163 7.58 17.23 -8.10
N ASP A 164 7.60 15.96 -8.53
CA ASP A 164 8.78 15.10 -8.40
C ASP A 164 9.40 14.80 -9.78
N PHE A 165 10.61 14.28 -9.79
CA PHE A 165 11.41 13.97 -10.97
C PHE A 165 11.66 12.46 -11.07
N VAL A 166 12.07 12.00 -12.25
CA VAL A 166 12.41 10.59 -12.46
C VAL A 166 13.71 10.22 -11.74
N LEU A 167 13.82 8.94 -11.39
CA LEU A 167 15.01 8.35 -10.79
C LEU A 167 16.25 8.57 -11.69
N PRO A 168 17.42 8.77 -11.10
CA PRO A 168 17.74 8.88 -9.67
C PRO A 168 17.65 10.32 -9.12
N MET A 169 17.33 11.32 -9.94
CA MET A 169 17.24 12.72 -9.54
C MET A 169 16.06 12.95 -8.57
N GLY A 170 14.92 12.33 -8.82
CA GLY A 170 13.73 12.29 -7.97
C GLY A 170 13.36 10.87 -7.58
N ASN A 171 12.07 10.63 -7.33
CA ASN A 171 11.57 9.33 -6.89
C ASN A 171 10.63 8.68 -7.92
N LEU A 172 10.35 9.32 -9.07
CA LEU A 172 9.44 8.77 -10.07
C LEU A 172 10.09 7.60 -10.83
N ARG A 173 9.36 6.50 -10.92
CA ARG A 173 9.74 5.29 -11.70
C ARG A 173 9.53 5.48 -13.21
N GLU A 174 8.83 6.54 -13.62
CA GLU A 174 8.60 6.95 -15.00
C GLU A 174 8.15 8.42 -15.03
N TRP A 175 8.09 9.02 -16.21
CA TRP A 175 7.67 10.39 -16.35
C TRP A 175 6.24 10.65 -15.87
N ARG A 176 5.97 11.88 -15.40
CA ARG A 176 4.65 12.34 -14.92
C ARG A 176 3.50 12.05 -15.90
N LYS A 177 3.79 12.06 -17.23
CA LYS A 177 2.83 11.69 -18.28
C LYS A 177 2.24 10.28 -18.09
N GLY A 178 2.95 9.39 -17.41
CA GLY A 178 2.44 8.07 -17.04
C GLY A 178 1.13 8.11 -16.27
N ALA A 179 0.88 9.17 -15.50
CA ALA A 179 -0.37 9.37 -14.75
C ALA A 179 -1.63 9.39 -15.64
N ARG A 180 -1.50 9.77 -16.92
CA ARG A 180 -2.63 9.81 -17.86
C ARG A 180 -3.26 8.44 -18.14
N ARG A 181 -2.61 7.35 -17.74
CA ARG A 181 -3.17 5.99 -17.88
C ARG A 181 -4.16 5.64 -16.78
N ALA A 182 -4.13 6.39 -15.66
CA ALA A 182 -5.05 6.16 -14.56
C ALA A 182 -6.41 6.78 -14.85
N ASP A 183 -7.45 6.12 -14.37
CA ASP A 183 -8.83 6.61 -14.42
C ASP A 183 -9.12 7.45 -13.18
N ILE A 184 -8.55 7.06 -12.04
CA ILE A 184 -8.69 7.74 -10.76
C ILE A 184 -7.32 8.15 -10.22
N ILE A 185 -7.19 9.40 -9.79
CA ILE A 185 -6.05 9.88 -9.01
C ILE A 185 -6.49 10.00 -7.56
N LEU A 186 -5.93 9.18 -6.67
CA LEU A 186 -6.23 9.21 -5.25
C LEU A 186 -5.09 9.90 -4.48
N ILE A 187 -5.38 11.08 -3.94
CA ILE A 187 -4.43 11.87 -3.16
C ILE A 187 -4.51 11.43 -1.71
N THR A 188 -3.53 10.66 -1.31
CA THR A 188 -3.43 10.06 0.04
C THR A 188 -2.70 10.96 1.02
N LYS A 189 -2.76 10.61 2.31
CA LYS A 189 -2.09 11.34 3.39
C LYS A 189 -2.46 12.84 3.40
N THR A 190 -3.67 13.16 2.95
CA THR A 190 -4.18 14.53 3.00
C THR A 190 -4.36 14.94 4.45
N PRO A 191 -3.77 16.06 4.91
CA PRO A 191 -3.97 16.53 6.27
C PRO A 191 -5.45 16.79 6.53
N PRO A 192 -6.01 16.43 7.71
CA PRO A 192 -7.41 16.69 8.03
C PRO A 192 -7.77 18.18 8.00
N LYS A 193 -6.77 19.06 8.17
CA LYS A 193 -6.92 20.54 8.14
C LYS A 193 -6.67 21.14 6.74
N ALA A 194 -6.47 20.33 5.70
CA ALA A 194 -6.27 20.84 4.34
C ALA A 194 -7.49 21.63 3.86
N THR A 195 -7.27 22.89 3.51
CA THR A 195 -8.32 23.79 3.04
C THR A 195 -8.77 23.42 1.62
N PRO A 196 -9.95 23.87 1.17
CA PRO A 196 -10.34 23.74 -0.24
C PRO A 196 -9.28 24.33 -1.20
N ALA A 197 -8.71 25.49 -0.88
CA ALA A 197 -7.67 26.14 -1.68
C ALA A 197 -6.39 25.28 -1.79
N ASP A 198 -6.00 24.57 -0.73
CA ASP A 198 -4.87 23.66 -0.77
C ASP A 198 -5.14 22.48 -1.69
N ARG A 199 -6.34 21.91 -1.64
CA ARG A 199 -6.78 20.83 -2.52
C ARG A 199 -6.83 21.25 -3.98
N ASP A 200 -7.36 22.44 -4.26
CA ASP A 200 -7.43 22.98 -5.62
C ASP A 200 -6.03 23.23 -6.20
N ARG A 201 -5.09 23.74 -5.40
CA ARG A 201 -3.69 23.92 -5.79
C ARG A 201 -3.06 22.58 -6.20
N ILE A 202 -3.27 21.51 -5.42
CA ILE A 202 -2.79 20.18 -5.78
C ILE A 202 -3.46 19.71 -7.07
N LYS A 203 -4.79 19.80 -7.19
CA LYS A 203 -5.56 19.42 -8.38
C LYS A 203 -5.01 20.08 -9.65
N GLN A 204 -4.81 21.39 -9.62
CA GLN A 204 -4.25 22.17 -10.74
C GLN A 204 -2.85 21.70 -11.11
N SER A 205 -2.00 21.37 -10.12
CA SER A 205 -0.64 20.89 -10.37
C SER A 205 -0.58 19.55 -11.11
N LEU A 206 -1.59 18.68 -10.96
CA LEU A 206 -1.63 17.34 -11.55
C LEU A 206 -1.82 17.33 -13.06
N LYS A 207 -2.36 18.40 -13.65
CA LYS A 207 -2.64 18.52 -15.09
C LYS A 207 -3.46 17.34 -15.61
N LEU A 208 -4.64 17.15 -15.01
CA LEU A 208 -5.53 16.01 -15.26
C LEU A 208 -5.98 15.94 -16.72
N ALA A 209 -6.21 14.73 -17.21
CA ALA A 209 -6.99 14.51 -18.43
C ALA A 209 -8.48 14.61 -18.12
N SER A 210 -9.30 14.88 -19.14
CA SER A 210 -10.75 15.12 -18.97
C SER A 210 -11.53 13.92 -18.43
N ASN A 211 -10.99 12.72 -18.60
CA ASN A 211 -11.61 11.46 -18.15
C ASN A 211 -11.12 11.02 -16.74
N GLN A 212 -10.29 11.81 -16.07
CA GLN A 212 -9.73 11.43 -14.78
C GLN A 212 -10.51 12.02 -13.61
N SER A 213 -10.90 11.18 -12.67
CA SER A 213 -11.46 11.58 -11.38
C SER A 213 -10.36 11.80 -10.35
N VAL A 214 -10.58 12.73 -9.40
CA VAL A 214 -9.62 13.01 -8.31
C VAL A 214 -10.36 12.99 -6.98
N TYR A 215 -9.81 12.25 -6.04
CA TYR A 215 -10.32 12.15 -4.67
C TYR A 215 -9.21 12.38 -3.65
N PHE A 216 -9.59 12.90 -2.48
CA PHE A 216 -8.67 13.17 -1.38
C PHE A 216 -9.00 12.27 -0.19
N CYS A 217 -7.98 11.64 0.37
CA CYS A 217 -8.14 10.82 1.56
C CYS A 217 -6.98 11.03 2.55
N ALA A 218 -7.32 10.97 3.82
CA ALA A 218 -6.39 10.95 4.93
C ALA A 218 -6.01 9.51 5.27
N THR A 219 -4.89 9.35 5.96
CA THR A 219 -4.58 8.14 6.72
C THR A 219 -5.06 8.34 8.14
N ALA A 220 -5.91 7.46 8.63
CA ALA A 220 -6.40 7.48 10.00
C ALA A 220 -5.93 6.22 10.73
N TYR A 221 -5.67 6.34 12.03
CA TYR A 221 -5.46 5.19 12.90
C TYR A 221 -6.81 4.68 13.38
N ALA A 222 -6.95 3.35 13.49
CA ALA A 222 -8.14 2.75 14.04
C ALA A 222 -8.34 3.14 15.51
N LYS A 223 -9.60 3.11 15.96
CA LYS A 223 -9.93 3.32 17.38
C LYS A 223 -9.76 2.05 18.23
N PHE A 224 -9.17 1.02 17.66
CA PHE A 224 -8.90 -0.28 18.29
C PHE A 224 -7.51 -0.75 17.90
N ILE A 225 -6.97 -1.65 18.70
CA ILE A 225 -5.76 -2.43 18.41
C ILE A 225 -6.14 -3.89 18.22
N ASP A 226 -5.31 -4.59 17.45
CA ASP A 226 -5.49 -6.02 17.14
C ASP A 226 -4.21 -6.81 17.42
N GLY A 227 -4.30 -8.14 17.37
CA GLY A 227 -3.17 -9.03 17.57
C GLY A 227 -3.45 -10.05 18.66
N ALA A 228 -2.93 -9.89 19.87
CA ALA A 228 -3.20 -10.78 21.00
C ALA A 228 -4.69 -10.78 21.41
N ALA A 229 -5.37 -9.66 21.20
CA ALA A 229 -6.83 -9.52 21.32
C ALA A 229 -7.29 -8.28 20.54
N HIS A 230 -8.56 -8.24 20.15
CA HIS A 230 -9.20 -7.02 19.64
C HIS A 230 -9.66 -6.17 20.81
N LYS A 231 -9.15 -4.94 20.95
CA LYS A 231 -9.45 -4.03 22.06
C LYS A 231 -9.59 -2.59 21.61
N PRO A 232 -10.43 -1.77 22.25
CA PRO A 232 -10.40 -0.33 22.09
C PRO A 232 -9.00 0.24 22.37
N LEU A 233 -8.57 1.17 21.54
CA LEU A 233 -7.26 1.82 21.71
C LEU A 233 -7.13 2.54 23.06
N VAL A 234 -8.23 3.11 23.55
CA VAL A 234 -8.27 3.81 24.84
C VAL A 234 -7.99 2.91 26.02
N ASP A 235 -8.23 1.61 25.93
CA ASP A 235 -8.02 0.66 27.05
C ASP A 235 -6.54 0.46 27.38
N ILE A 236 -5.63 0.84 26.46
CA ILE A 236 -4.20 0.77 26.69
C ILE A 236 -3.59 2.07 27.25
N ALA A 237 -4.38 3.13 27.40
CA ALA A 237 -3.92 4.44 27.86
C ALA A 237 -3.34 4.43 29.28
N ILE A 238 -3.74 3.47 30.11
CA ILE A 238 -3.42 3.40 31.54
C ILE A 238 -2.05 2.73 31.79
N LYS A 239 -1.46 2.09 30.78
CA LYS A 239 -0.24 1.29 30.94
C LYS A 239 0.87 1.81 30.05
N LYS A 240 2.08 1.93 30.60
CA LYS A 240 3.28 2.11 29.79
C LYS A 240 3.50 0.87 28.92
N PHE A 241 3.86 1.05 27.65
CA PHE A 241 4.12 -0.05 26.72
C PHE A 241 5.38 0.18 25.87
N ILE A 242 5.80 -0.85 25.14
CA ILE A 242 6.91 -0.76 24.20
C ILE A 242 6.33 -0.58 22.80
N LEU A 243 6.63 0.55 22.16
CA LEU A 243 6.33 0.78 20.74
C LEU A 243 7.51 0.28 19.90
N VAL A 244 7.27 -0.67 19.01
CA VAL A 244 8.29 -1.19 18.07
C VAL A 244 7.91 -0.81 16.66
N THR A 245 8.82 -0.18 15.92
CA THR A 245 8.59 0.17 14.50
C THR A 245 9.81 -0.14 13.66
N GLY A 246 9.58 -0.70 12.45
CA GLY A 246 10.56 -0.96 11.40
C GLY A 246 9.99 -0.53 10.04
N ILE A 247 9.47 0.71 9.97
CA ILE A 247 8.87 1.34 8.79
C ILE A 247 9.65 2.61 8.42
N ALA A 248 9.53 3.05 7.17
CA ALA A 248 10.27 4.20 6.62
C ALA A 248 10.05 5.53 7.36
N ASP A 249 8.90 5.72 7.98
CA ASP A 249 8.56 6.94 8.73
C ASP A 249 7.60 6.60 9.88
N ALA A 250 8.12 6.54 11.09
CA ALA A 250 7.35 6.28 12.30
C ALA A 250 6.81 7.57 12.97
N ALA A 251 7.27 8.74 12.55
CA ALA A 251 6.94 10.01 13.20
C ALA A 251 5.43 10.30 13.26
N PRO A 252 4.61 9.99 12.23
CA PRO A 252 3.16 10.18 12.32
C PRO A 252 2.51 9.32 13.41
N LEU A 253 2.94 8.06 13.56
CA LEU A 253 2.43 7.16 14.60
C LEU A 253 2.81 7.63 15.99
N VAL A 254 4.09 7.95 16.18
CA VAL A 254 4.61 8.49 17.45
C VAL A 254 3.88 9.78 17.84
N SER A 255 3.68 10.71 16.89
CA SER A 255 2.96 11.96 17.13
C SER A 255 1.50 11.72 17.49
N TYR A 256 0.85 10.77 16.83
CA TYR A 256 -0.54 10.39 17.12
C TYR A 256 -0.70 9.84 18.54
N LEU A 257 0.15 8.87 18.93
CA LEU A 257 0.10 8.27 20.26
C LEU A 257 0.44 9.28 21.37
N LYS A 258 1.43 10.16 21.16
CA LYS A 258 1.75 11.26 22.08
C LYS A 258 0.60 12.26 22.18
N GLY A 259 -0.08 12.56 21.09
CA GLY A 259 -1.27 13.42 21.08
C GLY A 259 -2.46 12.86 21.87
N LEU A 260 -2.48 11.53 22.09
CA LEU A 260 -3.43 10.85 22.96
C LEU A 260 -2.91 10.69 24.41
N ASN A 261 -1.76 11.30 24.74
CA ASN A 261 -1.10 11.22 26.06
C ASN A 261 -0.71 9.78 26.49
N PHE A 262 -0.36 8.92 25.52
CA PHE A 262 0.12 7.58 25.84
C PHE A 262 1.58 7.61 26.29
N ASP A 263 1.91 6.83 27.32
CA ASP A 263 3.29 6.62 27.81
C ASP A 263 3.87 5.34 27.17
N PHE A 264 4.97 5.48 26.44
CA PHE A 264 5.64 4.37 25.76
C PHE A 264 7.14 4.61 25.58
N GLU A 265 7.90 3.53 25.59
CA GLU A 265 9.28 3.53 25.10
C GLU A 265 9.28 3.14 23.63
N HIS A 266 9.89 3.96 22.77
CA HIS A 266 9.95 3.71 21.33
C HIS A 266 11.26 3.02 20.96
N LEU A 267 11.16 1.84 20.34
CA LEU A 267 12.26 1.10 19.71
C LEU A 267 12.10 1.20 18.20
N GLU A 268 12.91 2.06 17.60
CA GLU A 268 12.89 2.31 16.15
C GLU A 268 13.95 1.47 15.45
N TYR A 269 13.56 0.79 14.37
CA TYR A 269 14.40 -0.02 13.51
C TYR A 269 14.32 0.50 12.05
N PRO A 270 15.32 0.19 11.20
CA PRO A 270 15.26 0.52 9.78
C PRO A 270 14.03 -0.05 9.08
N ASP A 271 13.62 0.59 7.97
CA ASP A 271 12.51 0.08 7.15
C ASP A 271 12.78 -1.35 6.67
N HIS A 272 11.74 -2.18 6.69
CA HIS A 272 11.82 -3.61 6.35
C HIS A 272 12.83 -4.42 7.21
N TYR A 273 13.05 -4.02 8.46
CA TYR A 273 14.01 -4.69 9.35
C TYR A 273 13.69 -6.18 9.53
N ALA A 274 14.68 -7.04 9.30
CA ALA A 274 14.59 -8.48 9.57
C ALA A 274 14.93 -8.73 11.06
N PHE A 275 13.91 -8.91 11.88
CA PHE A 275 14.07 -9.14 13.31
C PHE A 275 14.79 -10.47 13.57
N SER A 276 15.97 -10.42 14.20
CA SER A 276 16.72 -11.60 14.64
C SER A 276 16.20 -12.09 16.01
N LYS A 277 16.45 -13.36 16.34
CA LYS A 277 16.13 -13.90 17.67
C LYS A 277 16.74 -13.06 18.81
N ALA A 278 17.98 -12.59 18.64
CA ALA A 278 18.65 -11.73 19.64
C ALA A 278 17.94 -10.38 19.80
N THR A 279 17.49 -9.77 18.68
CA THR A 279 16.73 -8.51 18.73
C THR A 279 15.38 -8.72 19.41
N VAL A 280 14.67 -9.80 19.05
CA VAL A 280 13.39 -10.15 19.66
C VAL A 280 13.54 -10.38 21.17
N GLY A 281 14.56 -11.12 21.60
CA GLY A 281 14.84 -11.34 23.04
C GLY A 281 15.04 -10.03 23.81
N ARG A 282 15.70 -9.02 23.21
CA ARG A 282 15.83 -7.68 23.82
C ARG A 282 14.50 -6.95 23.93
N ILE A 283 13.67 -7.04 22.89
CA ILE A 283 12.32 -6.44 22.89
C ILE A 283 11.46 -7.11 23.97
N GLU A 284 11.46 -8.43 24.03
CA GLU A 284 10.71 -9.21 25.04
C GLU A 284 11.15 -8.89 26.47
N HIS A 285 12.47 -8.76 26.71
CA HIS A 285 13.01 -8.37 27.99
C HIS A 285 12.47 -7.00 28.46
N LYS A 286 12.41 -6.02 27.56
CA LYS A 286 11.81 -4.70 27.84
C LYS A 286 10.29 -4.78 28.07
N ALA A 287 9.62 -5.73 27.46
CA ALA A 287 8.17 -5.92 27.57
C ALA A 287 7.72 -6.90 28.66
N GLN A 288 8.63 -7.37 29.54
CA GLN A 288 8.33 -8.42 30.56
C GLN A 288 7.10 -8.15 31.42
N ASN A 289 6.86 -6.89 31.78
CA ASN A 289 5.75 -6.48 32.66
C ASN A 289 4.69 -5.64 31.90
N THR A 290 4.72 -5.64 30.58
CA THR A 290 3.84 -4.83 29.77
C THR A 290 3.54 -5.54 28.45
N PHE A 291 3.17 -4.80 27.41
CA PHE A 291 2.89 -5.33 26.09
C PHE A 291 3.68 -4.57 25.00
N ILE A 292 3.70 -5.14 23.82
CA ILE A 292 4.30 -4.53 22.64
C ILE A 292 3.17 -4.01 21.74
N LEU A 293 3.26 -2.73 21.34
CA LEU A 293 2.48 -2.15 20.26
C LEU A 293 3.39 -1.96 19.04
N THR A 294 2.90 -2.29 17.86
CA THR A 294 3.68 -2.15 16.64
C THR A 294 2.80 -1.70 15.46
N THR A 295 3.39 -1.57 14.29
CA THR A 295 2.63 -1.35 13.04
C THR A 295 2.08 -2.66 12.50
N GLU A 296 1.08 -2.60 11.65
CA GLU A 296 0.49 -3.79 11.02
C GLU A 296 1.51 -4.56 10.16
N LYS A 297 2.44 -3.85 9.49
CA LYS A 297 3.55 -4.46 8.74
C LYS A 297 4.53 -5.20 9.64
N ASP A 298 4.98 -4.54 10.70
CA ASP A 298 5.96 -5.12 11.62
C ASP A 298 5.38 -6.26 12.44
N PHE A 299 4.07 -6.22 12.71
CA PHE A 299 3.39 -7.31 13.40
C PHE A 299 3.54 -8.64 12.64
N GLY A 300 3.39 -8.63 11.31
CA GLY A 300 3.57 -9.82 10.48
C GLY A 300 4.97 -10.43 10.57
N ARG A 301 6.00 -9.59 10.82
CA ARG A 301 7.40 -10.01 10.97
C ARG A 301 7.75 -10.43 12.40
N LEU A 302 7.14 -9.78 13.39
CA LEU A 302 7.42 -10.02 14.81
C LEU A 302 6.66 -11.22 15.36
N GLN A 303 5.38 -11.38 15.00
CA GLN A 303 4.50 -12.39 15.57
C GLN A 303 5.06 -13.82 15.53
N PRO A 304 5.69 -14.29 14.42
CA PRO A 304 6.26 -15.64 14.40
C PRO A 304 7.46 -15.84 15.33
N LEU A 305 8.07 -14.75 15.81
CA LEU A 305 9.31 -14.75 16.58
C LEU A 305 9.08 -14.45 18.07
N ILE A 306 8.00 -13.74 18.38
CA ILE A 306 7.64 -13.34 19.76
C ILE A 306 7.07 -14.54 20.51
N SER A 307 7.52 -14.73 21.76
CA SER A 307 6.98 -15.72 22.70
C SER A 307 5.49 -15.48 22.98
N LYS A 308 4.71 -16.56 23.05
CA LYS A 308 3.29 -16.51 23.43
C LYS A 308 3.02 -15.89 24.80
N LYS A 309 4.05 -15.72 25.63
CA LYS A 309 3.95 -15.07 26.96
C LYS A 309 3.88 -13.55 26.87
N VAL A 310 4.33 -12.96 25.76
CA VAL A 310 4.35 -11.51 25.55
C VAL A 310 3.17 -11.10 24.69
N LEU A 311 2.39 -10.15 25.17
CA LEU A 311 1.25 -9.61 24.42
C LEU A 311 1.76 -8.69 23.32
N LEU A 312 1.51 -9.07 22.06
CA LEU A 312 1.85 -8.29 20.88
C LEU A 312 0.58 -7.78 20.21
N TYR A 313 0.50 -6.45 20.06
CA TYR A 313 -0.60 -5.76 19.40
C TYR A 313 -0.08 -4.92 18.24
N TYR A 314 -0.95 -4.60 17.30
CA TYR A 314 -0.69 -3.59 16.27
C TYR A 314 -1.84 -2.60 16.20
N LEU A 315 -1.52 -1.39 15.74
CA LEU A 315 -2.50 -0.35 15.50
C LEU A 315 -2.81 -0.29 13.99
N PRO A 316 -4.02 -0.69 13.55
CA PRO A 316 -4.39 -0.65 12.16
C PRO A 316 -4.44 0.76 11.59
N ILE A 317 -4.07 0.87 10.31
CA ILE A 317 -4.23 2.10 9.52
C ILE A 317 -5.43 1.94 8.62
N GLN A 318 -6.21 3.00 8.47
CA GLN A 318 -7.41 3.05 7.64
C GLN A 318 -7.36 4.21 6.66
N LEU A 319 -7.92 4.01 5.48
CA LEU A 319 -8.22 5.08 4.55
C LEU A 319 -9.46 5.83 5.04
N LYS A 320 -9.42 7.16 5.07
CA LYS A 320 -10.56 8.00 5.43
C LYS A 320 -10.71 9.10 4.40
N PHE A 321 -11.81 9.10 3.67
CA PHE A 321 -12.16 10.21 2.79
C PHE A 321 -12.47 11.47 3.61
N LEU A 322 -12.28 12.64 3.01
CA LEU A 322 -12.51 13.91 3.69
C LEU A 322 -14.00 14.19 3.85
N ASN A 323 -14.83 13.65 2.98
CA ASN A 323 -16.29 13.72 3.09
C ASN A 323 -16.94 12.45 2.51
N ALA A 324 -18.17 12.17 2.95
CA ALA A 324 -18.92 10.96 2.54
C ALA A 324 -19.32 10.96 1.06
N GLN A 325 -19.50 12.13 0.45
CA GLN A 325 -19.87 12.23 -0.97
C GLN A 325 -18.72 11.81 -1.87
N GLU A 326 -17.49 12.24 -1.58
CA GLU A 326 -16.29 11.80 -2.32
C GLU A 326 -16.06 10.29 -2.13
N GLU A 327 -16.28 9.77 -0.93
CA GLU A 327 -16.17 8.34 -0.64
C GLU A 327 -17.17 7.53 -1.46
N GLN A 328 -18.43 7.94 -1.45
CA GLN A 328 -19.49 7.28 -2.22
C GLN A 328 -19.21 7.34 -3.72
N ALA A 329 -18.81 8.49 -4.26
CA ALA A 329 -18.48 8.63 -5.68
C ALA A 329 -17.30 7.75 -6.09
N PHE A 330 -16.26 7.65 -5.25
CA PHE A 330 -15.12 6.76 -5.46
C PHE A 330 -15.55 5.29 -5.49
N LEU A 331 -16.35 4.86 -4.51
CA LEU A 331 -16.82 3.47 -4.42
C LEU A 331 -17.73 3.11 -5.59
N LEU A 332 -18.66 3.97 -5.98
CA LEU A 332 -19.54 3.75 -7.13
C LEU A 332 -18.73 3.59 -8.43
N GLN A 333 -17.74 4.44 -8.67
CA GLN A 333 -16.89 4.34 -9.86
C GLN A 333 -16.10 3.01 -9.92
N ILE A 334 -15.73 2.44 -8.77
CA ILE A 334 -15.11 1.12 -8.69
C ILE A 334 -16.18 0.02 -8.91
N GLU A 335 -17.34 0.12 -8.25
CA GLU A 335 -18.41 -0.88 -8.30
C GLU A 335 -18.95 -1.06 -9.72
N ASP A 336 -19.10 0.02 -10.49
CA ASP A 336 -19.50 0.01 -11.90
C ASP A 336 -18.60 -0.84 -12.80
N GLN A 337 -17.36 -1.07 -12.39
CA GLN A 337 -16.41 -1.91 -13.12
C GLN A 337 -16.39 -3.36 -12.61
N LEU A 338 -17.07 -3.64 -11.49
CA LEU A 338 -17.14 -4.97 -10.89
C LEU A 338 -18.40 -5.73 -11.32
N GLN A 339 -19.39 -5.00 -11.85
CA GLN A 339 -20.64 -5.53 -12.40
C GLN A 339 -20.47 -5.93 -13.87
#